data_4aef6bd02ac95f49aa2ebc9c7d9bc93c
#
_entry.id   4aef6bd02ac95f49aa2ebc9c7d9bc93c
#
_cell.length_a   1.000
_cell.length_b   1.000
_cell.length_c   1.000
_cell.angle_alpha   90.00
_cell.angle_beta   90.00
_cell.angle_gamma   90.00
#
_symmetry.space_group_name_H-M   'P 1'
#
loop_
_entity.id
_entity.type
_entity.pdbx_description
1 polymer ?
#
loop_
_entity_poly.entity_id
_entity_poly.type
_entity_poly.pdbx_seq_one_letter_code
_entity_poly.pdbx_strand_id
1 'polypeptide(L)'
;MALDLSEIRQQITQIDRSLLKLLSERHRLAYDVVRSKEVTQKALRDLEREQQLLQELVQFAESQNYQLEPQYITSVCKRGSYSNLAARNYAARYNQQFAEISCDSFAQIFEKVESGEADYGVLPLENTTSGAINEVYDLLQHTTLSLVGELAYPIKHCVLVNEQDDLSKIDTLYSHPQVIQQCSQFIQSLDRVHIEFCESSSHAMQLVASLNKPNIAALGNEDGGKLYGLHVLKHNIANQENNITRFIVVAKQAREVSPQIHTKTLLLMTTSQQAGSLVDALLVFKKHGINMTKLESRPIYGKPWEEMFYLEIEGNIHHPDTQIALDELKQFSNYLKVLGCYPSEIVKPAKV
;
A
#
# COMPACT_ATOMS: atom_id res chain seq x y z
N MET A 1 43.29 -14.44 -1.69
CA MET A 1 43.02 -15.83 -1.28
C MET A 1 41.53 -15.91 -0.98
N ALA A 2 40.81 -16.81 -1.59
CA ALA A 2 39.41 -17.04 -1.24
C ALA A 2 39.39 -17.75 0.14
N LEU A 3 38.61 -17.24 1.09
CA LEU A 3 38.40 -17.87 2.40
C LEU A 3 37.75 -19.25 2.20
N ASP A 4 38.19 -20.26 2.96
CA ASP A 4 37.57 -21.58 2.94
C ASP A 4 36.11 -21.50 3.43
N LEU A 5 35.22 -22.27 2.82
CA LEU A 5 33.80 -22.32 3.17
C LEU A 5 33.58 -22.63 4.68
N SER A 6 34.48 -23.42 5.30
CA SER A 6 34.45 -23.74 6.71
C SER A 6 34.75 -22.51 7.58
N GLU A 7 35.72 -21.69 7.18
CA GLU A 7 36.08 -20.46 7.91
C GLU A 7 34.97 -19.43 7.82
N ILE A 8 34.32 -19.26 6.64
CA ILE A 8 33.18 -18.38 6.44
C ILE A 8 32.02 -18.80 7.36
N ARG A 9 31.71 -20.09 7.42
CA ARG A 9 30.64 -20.62 8.31
C ARG A 9 30.94 -20.40 9.78
N GLN A 10 32.20 -20.54 10.21
CA GLN A 10 32.59 -20.25 11.60
C GLN A 10 32.43 -18.75 11.91
N GLN A 11 32.83 -17.86 11.02
CA GLN A 11 32.64 -16.40 11.19
C GLN A 11 31.17 -16.03 11.29
N ILE A 12 30.31 -16.57 10.40
CA ILE A 12 28.86 -16.37 10.47
C ILE A 12 28.31 -16.82 11.82
N THR A 13 28.67 -18.03 12.30
CA THR A 13 28.22 -18.55 13.58
C THR A 13 28.66 -17.67 14.75
N GLN A 14 29.85 -17.08 14.69
CA GLN A 14 30.34 -16.17 15.72
C GLN A 14 29.59 -14.84 15.73
N ILE A 15 29.26 -14.31 14.55
CA ILE A 15 28.41 -13.11 14.39
C ILE A 15 27.01 -13.40 14.94
N ASP A 16 26.39 -14.53 14.60
CA ASP A 16 25.05 -14.91 15.07
C ASP A 16 24.99 -15.00 16.60
N ARG A 17 26.02 -15.58 17.24
CA ARG A 17 26.12 -15.62 18.70
C ARG A 17 26.23 -14.23 19.32
N SER A 18 26.97 -13.33 18.68
CA SER A 18 27.12 -11.93 19.14
C SER A 18 25.79 -11.17 18.97
N LEU A 19 25.09 -11.37 17.87
CA LEU A 19 23.75 -10.81 17.63
C LEU A 19 22.74 -11.27 18.68
N LEU A 20 22.70 -12.58 18.99
CA LEU A 20 21.82 -13.12 20.03
C LEU A 20 22.10 -12.51 21.41
N LYS A 21 23.37 -12.30 21.76
CA LYS A 21 23.76 -11.64 23.01
C LYS A 21 23.26 -10.20 23.05
N LEU A 22 23.50 -9.42 21.99
CA LEU A 22 23.07 -8.01 21.88
C LEU A 22 21.54 -7.88 21.89
N LEU A 23 20.83 -8.77 21.21
CA LEU A 23 19.37 -8.83 21.23
C LEU A 23 18.82 -9.12 22.64
N SER A 24 19.46 -10.04 23.39
CA SER A 24 19.08 -10.34 24.77
C SER A 24 19.31 -9.14 25.70
N GLU A 25 20.43 -8.45 25.56
CA GLU A 25 20.71 -7.21 26.31
C GLU A 25 19.72 -6.10 25.99
N ARG A 26 19.42 -5.87 24.70
CA ARG A 26 18.42 -4.92 24.25
C ARG A 26 17.02 -5.25 24.80
N HIS A 27 16.66 -6.52 24.81
CA HIS A 27 15.38 -6.98 25.35
C HIS A 27 15.26 -6.68 26.85
N ARG A 28 16.31 -6.95 27.63
CA ARG A 28 16.36 -6.61 29.05
C ARG A 28 16.16 -5.09 29.28
N LEU A 29 16.90 -4.26 28.53
CA LEU A 29 16.77 -2.80 28.63
C LEU A 29 15.38 -2.31 28.23
N ALA A 30 14.72 -2.97 27.27
CA ALA A 30 13.35 -2.65 26.92
C ALA A 30 12.36 -2.88 28.07
N TYR A 31 12.55 -3.95 28.87
CA TYR A 31 11.77 -4.17 30.09
C TYR A 31 12.02 -3.09 31.14
N ASP A 32 13.25 -2.62 31.29
CA ASP A 32 13.58 -1.55 32.23
C ASP A 32 12.93 -0.22 31.81
N VAL A 33 12.83 0.05 30.49
CA VAL A 33 12.09 1.20 29.95
C VAL A 33 10.59 1.09 30.25
N VAL A 34 9.99 -0.08 30.07
CA VAL A 34 8.57 -0.30 30.38
C VAL A 34 8.31 -0.03 31.85
N ARG A 35 9.10 -0.60 32.75
CA ARG A 35 8.98 -0.36 34.20
C ARG A 35 9.14 1.11 34.57
N SER A 36 10.09 1.81 33.95
CA SER A 36 10.29 3.25 34.18
C SER A 36 9.10 4.07 33.72
N LYS A 37 8.47 3.71 32.59
CA LYS A 37 7.28 4.39 32.06
C LYS A 37 6.03 4.12 32.90
N GLU A 38 5.86 2.93 33.43
CA GLU A 38 4.78 2.61 34.38
C GLU A 38 4.86 3.47 35.63
N VAL A 39 6.05 3.65 36.20
CA VAL A 39 6.27 4.52 37.36
C VAL A 39 5.98 6.00 37.04
N THR A 40 6.28 6.45 35.83
CA THR A 40 6.14 7.87 35.41
C THR A 40 4.83 8.16 34.67
N GLN A 41 3.92 7.21 34.54
CA GLN A 41 2.63 7.33 33.80
C GLN A 41 2.77 7.85 32.35
N LYS A 42 3.90 7.60 31.71
CA LYS A 42 4.12 7.98 30.30
C LYS A 42 3.60 6.91 29.35
N ALA A 43 3.23 7.33 28.14
CA ALA A 43 2.80 6.40 27.09
C ALA A 43 3.86 5.31 26.84
N LEU A 44 3.42 4.05 26.77
CA LEU A 44 4.31 2.89 26.55
C LEU A 44 5.05 2.99 25.22
N ARG A 45 4.42 3.54 24.20
CA ARG A 45 5.01 3.73 22.87
C ARG A 45 5.29 5.21 22.61
N ASP A 46 6.53 5.49 22.26
CA ASP A 46 7.03 6.82 21.91
C ASP A 46 7.47 6.81 20.44
N LEU A 47 6.52 7.15 19.57
CA LEU A 47 6.72 7.11 18.12
C LEU A 47 7.80 8.08 17.64
N GLU A 48 7.91 9.26 18.27
CA GLU A 48 8.94 10.25 17.90
C GLU A 48 10.33 9.71 18.22
N ARG A 49 10.50 9.09 19.40
CA ARG A 49 11.78 8.50 19.80
C ARG A 49 12.13 7.28 18.94
N GLU A 50 11.16 6.45 18.58
CA GLU A 50 11.37 5.33 17.66
C GLU A 50 11.86 5.82 16.29
N GLN A 51 11.26 6.88 15.75
CA GLN A 51 11.69 7.47 14.48
C GLN A 51 13.08 8.08 14.55
N GLN A 52 13.38 8.82 15.62
CA GLN A 52 14.73 9.38 15.83
C GLN A 52 15.78 8.29 15.92
N LEU A 53 15.54 7.23 16.71
CA LEU A 53 16.48 6.11 16.84
C LEU A 53 16.74 5.43 15.50
N LEU A 54 15.71 5.21 14.69
CA LEU A 54 15.87 4.61 13.37
C LEU A 54 16.71 5.50 12.44
N GLN A 55 16.49 6.82 12.47
CA GLN A 55 17.30 7.75 11.69
C GLN A 55 18.77 7.75 12.15
N GLU A 56 19.02 7.77 13.46
CA GLU A 56 20.37 7.66 14.04
C GLU A 56 21.07 6.37 13.60
N LEU A 57 20.36 5.24 13.59
CA LEU A 57 20.91 3.93 13.19
C LEU A 57 21.24 3.86 11.68
N VAL A 58 20.38 4.44 10.82
CA VAL A 58 20.63 4.52 9.38
C VAL A 58 21.88 5.37 9.10
N GLN A 59 21.97 6.57 9.70
CA GLN A 59 23.13 7.44 9.57
C GLN A 59 24.42 6.75 10.09
N PHE A 60 24.33 6.01 11.19
CA PHE A 60 25.44 5.24 11.70
C PHE A 60 25.88 4.15 10.71
N ALA A 61 24.94 3.37 10.15
CA ALA A 61 25.23 2.34 9.15
C ALA A 61 25.91 2.92 7.91
N GLU A 62 25.41 4.05 7.41
CA GLU A 62 26.02 4.78 6.30
C GLU A 62 27.45 5.25 6.64
N SER A 63 27.67 5.81 7.84
CA SER A 63 28.98 6.30 8.28
C SER A 63 30.01 5.17 8.42
N GLN A 64 29.56 3.96 8.75
CA GLN A 64 30.39 2.76 8.89
C GLN A 64 30.54 1.95 7.59
N ASN A 65 29.90 2.41 6.49
CA ASN A 65 29.86 1.72 5.20
C ASN A 65 29.36 0.28 5.28
N TYR A 66 28.36 0.03 6.18
CA TYR A 66 27.68 -1.26 6.24
C TYR A 66 26.81 -1.39 5.00
N GLN A 67 27.17 -2.33 4.12
CA GLN A 67 26.36 -2.66 2.95
C GLN A 67 25.16 -3.48 3.39
N LEU A 68 24.00 -2.83 3.46
CA LEU A 68 22.69 -3.51 3.54
C LEU A 68 22.18 -3.63 2.11
N GLU A 69 21.85 -4.82 1.66
CA GLU A 69 21.21 -5.00 0.36
C GLU A 69 19.88 -4.24 0.35
N PRO A 70 19.63 -3.39 -0.66
CA PRO A 70 18.38 -2.66 -0.74
C PRO A 70 17.25 -3.65 -0.99
N GLN A 71 16.13 -3.45 -0.29
CA GLN A 71 14.91 -4.16 -0.62
C GLN A 71 14.28 -3.55 -1.88
N TYR A 72 13.68 -4.38 -2.72
CA TYR A 72 13.05 -3.95 -3.96
C TYR A 72 11.55 -3.84 -3.77
N ILE A 73 11.01 -2.66 -4.12
CA ILE A 73 9.58 -2.41 -4.13
C ILE A 73 9.11 -2.12 -5.55
N THR A 74 8.05 -2.78 -5.96
CA THR A 74 7.46 -2.59 -7.29
C THR A 74 6.07 -1.98 -7.20
N SER A 75 5.76 -1.13 -8.17
CA SER A 75 4.44 -0.55 -8.37
C SER A 75 4.13 -0.36 -9.84
N VAL A 76 2.85 -0.32 -10.20
CA VAL A 76 2.46 0.09 -11.55
C VAL A 76 2.76 1.55 -11.74
N CYS A 77 3.32 1.83 -12.88
CA CYS A 77 3.43 3.14 -13.49
C CYS A 77 4.73 3.89 -13.28
N LYS A 78 4.87 4.80 -14.22
CA LYS A 78 5.97 5.75 -14.36
C LYS A 78 6.14 6.57 -13.07
N ARG A 79 7.35 6.99 -12.85
CA ARG A 79 7.75 7.86 -11.74
C ARG A 79 6.76 9.01 -11.56
N GLY A 80 6.34 9.28 -10.32
CA GLY A 80 5.39 10.36 -9.99
C GLY A 80 3.91 10.02 -10.13
N SER A 81 3.54 8.79 -10.49
CA SER A 81 2.15 8.32 -10.38
C SER A 81 1.74 8.14 -8.92
N TYR A 82 0.43 8.11 -8.65
CA TYR A 82 -0.07 7.84 -7.30
C TYR A 82 0.39 6.49 -6.74
N SER A 83 0.49 5.44 -7.56
CA SER A 83 1.02 4.15 -7.14
C SER A 83 2.50 4.22 -6.78
N ASN A 84 3.31 4.97 -7.55
CA ASN A 84 4.71 5.20 -7.21
C ASN A 84 4.86 5.99 -5.90
N LEU A 85 4.07 7.04 -5.70
CA LEU A 85 4.09 7.83 -4.47
C LEU A 85 3.61 7.02 -3.26
N ALA A 86 2.61 6.15 -3.45
CA ALA A 86 2.17 5.22 -2.42
C ALA A 86 3.28 4.22 -2.04
N ALA A 87 3.99 3.65 -3.01
CA ALA A 87 5.11 2.76 -2.76
C ALA A 87 6.23 3.47 -1.99
N ARG A 88 6.59 4.69 -2.36
CA ARG A 88 7.57 5.52 -1.63
C ARG A 88 7.12 5.83 -0.21
N ASN A 89 5.84 6.18 -0.02
CA ASN A 89 5.29 6.45 1.31
C ASN A 89 5.34 5.20 2.19
N TYR A 90 5.00 4.03 1.64
CA TYR A 90 5.12 2.76 2.36
C TYR A 90 6.57 2.46 2.74
N ALA A 91 7.51 2.59 1.79
CA ALA A 91 8.94 2.41 2.02
C ALA A 91 9.49 3.32 3.13
N ALA A 92 9.13 4.60 3.10
CA ALA A 92 9.56 5.59 4.08
C ALA A 92 9.13 5.27 5.52
N ARG A 93 7.99 4.57 5.70
CA ARG A 93 7.51 4.16 7.05
C ARG A 93 8.41 3.15 7.73
N TYR A 94 9.17 2.39 6.97
CA TYR A 94 10.04 1.33 7.51
C TYR A 94 11.52 1.71 7.55
N ASN A 95 11.86 2.98 7.20
CA ASN A 95 13.25 3.49 7.17
C ASN A 95 14.24 2.56 6.44
N GLN A 96 13.78 1.86 5.41
CA GLN A 96 14.60 0.95 4.62
C GLN A 96 14.98 1.64 3.30
N GLN A 97 16.17 1.38 2.82
CA GLN A 97 16.55 1.77 1.47
C GLN A 97 15.85 0.84 0.49
N PHE A 98 14.90 1.39 -0.27
CA PHE A 98 14.20 0.67 -1.31
C PHE A 98 14.68 1.10 -2.69
N ALA A 99 14.95 0.10 -3.53
CA ALA A 99 15.09 0.31 -4.96
C ALA A 99 13.71 0.13 -5.62
N GLU A 100 13.35 1.07 -6.49
CA GLU A 100 12.04 1.06 -7.15
C GLU A 100 12.12 0.31 -8.48
N ILE A 101 11.18 -0.61 -8.71
CA ILE A 101 11.00 -1.29 -9.98
C ILE A 101 9.65 -0.87 -10.55
N SER A 102 9.65 -0.25 -11.74
CA SER A 102 8.43 0.11 -12.44
C SER A 102 7.87 -1.08 -13.22
N CYS A 103 6.55 -1.22 -13.21
CA CYS A 103 5.81 -2.20 -14.00
C CYS A 103 4.79 -1.50 -14.91
N ASP A 104 4.43 -2.15 -16.01
CA ASP A 104 3.46 -1.62 -16.98
C ASP A 104 2.03 -2.09 -16.68
N SER A 105 1.87 -3.15 -15.87
CA SER A 105 0.57 -3.71 -15.48
C SER A 105 0.57 -4.22 -14.04
N PHE A 106 -0.63 -4.42 -13.48
CA PHE A 106 -0.77 -5.04 -12.15
C PHE A 106 -0.28 -6.49 -12.17
N ALA A 107 -0.51 -7.24 -13.25
CA ALA A 107 -0.03 -8.61 -13.40
C ALA A 107 1.51 -8.70 -13.28
N GLN A 108 2.25 -7.79 -13.90
CA GLN A 108 3.72 -7.76 -13.78
C GLN A 108 4.20 -7.52 -12.34
N ILE A 109 3.42 -6.81 -11.50
CA ILE A 109 3.78 -6.66 -10.07
C ILE A 109 3.75 -8.04 -9.40
N PHE A 110 2.67 -8.81 -9.60
CA PHE A 110 2.57 -10.16 -9.04
C PHE A 110 3.72 -11.05 -9.53
N GLU A 111 3.99 -11.06 -10.83
CA GLU A 111 5.08 -11.85 -11.43
C GLU A 111 6.45 -11.50 -10.82
N LYS A 112 6.77 -10.22 -10.69
CA LYS A 112 8.05 -9.77 -10.13
C LYS A 112 8.22 -10.12 -8.66
N VAL A 113 7.15 -10.05 -7.87
CA VAL A 113 7.21 -10.45 -6.47
C VAL A 113 7.24 -11.98 -6.35
N GLU A 114 6.47 -12.71 -7.16
CA GLU A 114 6.47 -14.17 -7.16
C GLU A 114 7.80 -14.78 -7.66
N SER A 115 8.45 -14.16 -8.63
CA SER A 115 9.79 -14.55 -9.08
C SER A 115 10.89 -14.23 -8.04
N GLY A 116 10.66 -13.23 -7.20
CA GLY A 116 11.65 -12.71 -6.23
C GLY A 116 12.55 -11.62 -6.82
N GLU A 117 12.19 -11.05 -7.98
CA GLU A 117 12.84 -9.84 -8.50
C GLU A 117 12.50 -8.60 -7.66
N ALA A 118 11.36 -8.63 -6.97
CA ALA A 118 10.96 -7.62 -6.02
C ALA A 118 10.52 -8.26 -4.70
N ASP A 119 10.80 -7.59 -3.58
CA ASP A 119 10.40 -8.05 -2.24
C ASP A 119 8.94 -7.68 -1.95
N TYR A 120 8.50 -6.52 -2.43
CA TYR A 120 7.16 -5.98 -2.19
C TYR A 120 6.51 -5.46 -3.47
N GLY A 121 5.21 -5.69 -3.59
CA GLY A 121 4.37 -5.11 -4.63
C GLY A 121 3.31 -4.19 -4.01
N VAL A 122 3.14 -2.99 -4.56
CA VAL A 122 2.12 -2.02 -4.10
C VAL A 122 1.07 -1.85 -5.18
N LEU A 123 -0.18 -2.17 -4.83
CA LEU A 123 -1.32 -2.18 -5.76
C LEU A 123 -2.48 -1.37 -5.19
N PRO A 124 -3.17 -0.55 -6.00
CA PRO A 124 -4.39 0.10 -5.57
C PRO A 124 -5.54 -0.92 -5.50
N LEU A 125 -6.22 -1.01 -4.38
CA LEU A 125 -7.33 -1.95 -4.17
C LEU A 125 -8.68 -1.30 -4.40
N GLU A 126 -8.87 -0.09 -3.89
CA GLU A 126 -10.11 0.66 -4.00
C GLU A 126 -9.87 2.16 -3.86
N ASN A 127 -10.81 2.92 -4.40
CA ASN A 127 -10.81 4.38 -4.29
C ASN A 127 -12.19 4.85 -3.81
N THR A 128 -12.23 5.83 -2.93
CA THR A 128 -13.50 6.34 -2.36
C THR A 128 -14.47 6.95 -3.38
N THR A 129 -13.98 7.30 -4.57
CA THR A 129 -14.77 7.92 -5.63
C THR A 129 -15.15 6.93 -6.74
N SER A 130 -14.20 6.08 -7.15
CA SER A 130 -14.38 5.13 -8.26
C SER A 130 -14.67 3.68 -7.84
N GLY A 131 -14.62 3.38 -6.54
CA GLY A 131 -14.93 2.05 -6.02
C GLY A 131 -13.76 1.06 -6.14
N ALA A 132 -14.10 -0.23 -6.24
CA ALA A 132 -13.17 -1.34 -6.30
C ALA A 132 -12.38 -1.37 -7.61
N ILE A 133 -11.10 -1.75 -7.54
CA ILE A 133 -10.24 -1.94 -8.71
C ILE A 133 -10.27 -3.43 -9.07
N ASN A 134 -11.22 -3.77 -9.91
CA ASN A 134 -11.61 -5.15 -10.23
C ASN A 134 -10.45 -6.03 -10.69
N GLU A 135 -9.55 -5.50 -11.53
CA GLU A 135 -8.39 -6.24 -12.03
C GLU A 135 -7.48 -6.73 -10.90
N VAL A 136 -7.29 -5.93 -9.85
CA VAL A 136 -6.46 -6.33 -8.70
C VAL A 136 -7.14 -7.45 -7.91
N TYR A 137 -8.47 -7.37 -7.71
CA TYR A 137 -9.21 -8.47 -7.08
C TYR A 137 -9.12 -9.77 -7.89
N ASP A 138 -9.24 -9.69 -9.21
CA ASP A 138 -9.14 -10.86 -10.09
C ASP A 138 -7.74 -11.53 -10.01
N LEU A 139 -6.68 -10.74 -9.93
CA LEU A 139 -5.32 -11.24 -9.73
C LEU A 139 -5.12 -11.88 -8.35
N LEU A 140 -5.74 -11.33 -7.30
CA LEU A 140 -5.67 -11.88 -5.95
C LEU A 140 -6.29 -13.30 -5.83
N GLN A 141 -7.20 -13.70 -6.73
CA GLN A 141 -7.77 -15.05 -6.71
C GLN A 141 -6.69 -16.14 -6.89
N HIS A 142 -5.70 -15.86 -7.71
CA HIS A 142 -4.75 -16.86 -8.18
C HIS A 142 -3.33 -16.72 -7.61
N THR A 143 -3.04 -15.62 -6.91
CA THR A 143 -1.69 -15.36 -6.39
C THR A 143 -1.30 -16.30 -5.26
N THR A 144 0.00 -16.59 -5.18
CA THR A 144 0.63 -17.26 -4.03
C THR A 144 1.13 -16.27 -3.00
N LEU A 145 1.09 -14.96 -3.28
CA LEU A 145 1.58 -13.91 -2.41
C LEU A 145 0.66 -13.68 -1.22
N SER A 146 1.23 -13.11 -0.18
CA SER A 146 0.52 -12.70 1.04
C SER A 146 0.39 -11.18 1.10
N LEU A 147 -0.76 -10.69 1.57
CA LEU A 147 -0.91 -9.28 1.94
C LEU A 147 -0.20 -9.01 3.25
N VAL A 148 0.71 -8.04 3.25
CA VAL A 148 1.57 -7.71 4.39
C VAL A 148 1.38 -6.30 4.91
N GLY A 149 0.57 -5.49 4.22
CA GLY A 149 0.28 -4.12 4.63
C GLY A 149 -0.78 -3.45 3.78
N GLU A 150 -1.24 -2.31 4.25
CA GLU A 150 -2.10 -1.39 3.53
C GLU A 150 -1.62 0.05 3.75
N LEU A 151 -2.03 0.94 2.86
CA LEU A 151 -1.92 2.38 3.07
C LEU A 151 -3.06 3.12 2.37
N ALA A 152 -3.55 4.16 3.03
CA ALA A 152 -4.49 5.12 2.47
C ALA A 152 -3.71 6.32 1.93
N TYR A 153 -3.85 6.62 0.65
CA TYR A 153 -3.16 7.72 0.00
C TYR A 153 -4.17 8.75 -0.54
N PRO A 154 -4.10 10.03 -0.11
CA PRO A 154 -4.99 11.07 -0.60
C PRO A 154 -4.69 11.41 -2.06
N ILE A 155 -5.73 11.44 -2.88
CA ILE A 155 -5.66 11.79 -4.29
C ILE A 155 -6.03 13.26 -4.46
N LYS A 156 -5.03 14.10 -4.65
CA LYS A 156 -5.19 15.54 -4.83
C LYS A 156 -4.73 15.93 -6.22
N HIS A 157 -5.66 16.42 -7.02
CA HIS A 157 -5.36 16.87 -8.37
C HIS A 157 -5.03 18.36 -8.38
N CYS A 158 -4.02 18.71 -9.16
CA CYS A 158 -3.53 20.07 -9.40
C CYS A 158 -3.41 20.32 -10.89
N VAL A 159 -3.46 21.61 -11.27
CA VAL A 159 -3.01 22.08 -12.59
C VAL A 159 -1.51 22.35 -12.50
N LEU A 160 -0.73 21.73 -13.37
CA LEU A 160 0.72 21.74 -13.38
C LEU A 160 1.26 22.30 -14.69
N VAL A 161 2.18 23.26 -14.61
CA VAL A 161 2.74 24.01 -15.73
C VAL A 161 4.25 24.08 -15.66
N ASN A 162 4.92 24.40 -16.78
CA ASN A 162 6.38 24.60 -16.79
C ASN A 162 6.78 25.89 -16.09
N GLU A 163 6.06 26.98 -16.32
CA GLU A 163 6.33 28.28 -15.72
C GLU A 163 5.04 28.81 -15.08
N GLN A 164 5.16 29.52 -13.96
CA GLN A 164 4.02 30.16 -13.34
C GLN A 164 3.47 31.24 -14.25
N ASP A 165 2.22 31.07 -14.69
CA ASP A 165 1.51 32.01 -15.53
C ASP A 165 0.02 32.09 -15.09
N ASP A 166 -0.79 32.81 -15.86
CA ASP A 166 -2.23 32.92 -15.61
C ASP A 166 -2.97 31.70 -16.18
N LEU A 167 -3.92 31.17 -15.40
CA LEU A 167 -4.77 30.05 -15.82
C LEU A 167 -5.55 30.37 -17.12
N SER A 168 -5.88 31.63 -17.38
CA SER A 168 -6.57 32.07 -18.58
C SER A 168 -5.76 31.90 -19.89
N LYS A 169 -4.45 31.69 -19.77
CA LYS A 169 -3.55 31.48 -20.92
C LYS A 169 -3.44 30.01 -21.32
N ILE A 170 -3.96 29.10 -20.49
CA ILE A 170 -3.93 27.67 -20.77
C ILE A 170 -5.04 27.34 -21.78
N ASP A 171 -4.67 26.83 -22.93
CA ASP A 171 -5.58 26.39 -23.99
C ASP A 171 -5.64 24.86 -24.11
N THR A 172 -4.64 24.12 -23.61
CA THR A 172 -4.59 22.66 -23.72
C THR A 172 -4.25 22.01 -22.37
N LEU A 173 -5.09 21.05 -21.97
CA LEU A 173 -4.90 20.21 -20.77
C LEU A 173 -4.59 18.78 -21.15
N TYR A 174 -3.45 18.28 -20.71
CA TYR A 174 -3.05 16.87 -20.81
C TYR A 174 -3.49 16.11 -19.57
N SER A 175 -4.25 15.03 -19.71
CA SER A 175 -4.77 14.30 -18.55
C SER A 175 -5.20 12.86 -18.87
N HIS A 176 -5.23 12.02 -17.85
CA HIS A 176 -5.90 10.73 -17.88
C HIS A 176 -7.42 10.91 -17.85
N PRO A 177 -8.22 10.12 -18.61
CA PRO A 177 -9.69 10.26 -18.66
C PRO A 177 -10.37 10.27 -17.29
N GLN A 178 -9.93 9.44 -16.36
CA GLN A 178 -10.48 9.38 -15.01
C GLN A 178 -10.28 10.70 -14.23
N VAL A 179 -9.13 11.36 -14.39
CA VAL A 179 -8.85 12.65 -13.74
C VAL A 179 -9.77 13.73 -14.29
N ILE A 180 -10.06 13.70 -15.61
CA ILE A 180 -11.04 14.61 -16.24
C ILE A 180 -12.42 14.46 -15.58
N GLN A 181 -12.89 13.23 -15.37
CA GLN A 181 -14.17 12.98 -14.69
C GLN A 181 -14.15 13.49 -13.25
N GLN A 182 -13.06 13.24 -12.51
CA GLN A 182 -12.92 13.68 -11.12
C GLN A 182 -12.75 15.20 -10.96
N CYS A 183 -12.40 15.93 -12.04
CA CYS A 183 -12.19 17.38 -12.05
C CYS A 183 -13.19 18.10 -12.96
N SER A 184 -14.31 17.46 -13.33
CA SER A 184 -15.23 17.97 -14.35
C SER A 184 -15.80 19.35 -14.04
N GLN A 185 -16.11 19.67 -12.78
CA GLN A 185 -16.62 21.00 -12.38
C GLN A 185 -15.58 22.10 -12.62
N PHE A 186 -14.33 21.83 -12.25
CA PHE A 186 -13.23 22.75 -12.53
C PHE A 186 -13.03 22.95 -14.04
N ILE A 187 -13.00 21.87 -14.81
CA ILE A 187 -12.80 21.92 -16.27
C ILE A 187 -13.93 22.69 -16.95
N GLN A 188 -15.19 22.50 -16.53
CA GLN A 188 -16.33 23.24 -17.02
C GLN A 188 -16.26 24.77 -16.73
N SER A 189 -15.52 25.16 -15.70
CA SER A 189 -15.30 26.57 -15.37
C SER A 189 -14.22 27.25 -16.22
N LEU A 190 -13.53 26.49 -17.08
CA LEU A 190 -12.51 27.02 -17.98
C LEU A 190 -13.12 27.34 -19.35
N ASP A 191 -12.83 28.53 -19.88
CA ASP A 191 -13.24 28.93 -21.21
C ASP A 191 -12.31 28.33 -22.29
N ARG A 192 -12.87 27.52 -23.19
CA ARG A 192 -12.24 27.06 -24.44
C ARG A 192 -10.95 26.25 -24.29
N VAL A 193 -10.87 25.35 -23.31
CA VAL A 193 -9.74 24.46 -23.13
C VAL A 193 -9.89 23.19 -23.95
N HIS A 194 -8.87 22.85 -24.74
CA HIS A 194 -8.74 21.56 -25.43
C HIS A 194 -8.19 20.49 -24.48
N ILE A 195 -8.73 19.26 -24.54
CA ILE A 195 -8.29 18.15 -23.70
C ILE A 195 -7.58 17.12 -24.56
N GLU A 196 -6.32 16.84 -24.19
CA GLU A 196 -5.51 15.78 -24.75
C GLU A 196 -5.42 14.62 -23.76
N PHE A 197 -5.86 13.44 -24.19
CA PHE A 197 -5.88 12.25 -23.34
C PHE A 197 -4.51 11.55 -23.28
N CYS A 198 -4.11 11.21 -22.06
CA CYS A 198 -2.89 10.48 -21.79
C CYS A 198 -3.19 9.16 -21.07
N GLU A 199 -2.33 8.18 -21.23
CA GLU A 199 -2.44 6.85 -20.59
C GLU A 199 -2.39 6.92 -19.06
N SER A 200 -1.72 7.94 -18.51
CA SER A 200 -1.59 8.16 -17.06
C SER A 200 -1.31 9.63 -16.74
N SER A 201 -1.58 10.03 -15.49
CA SER A 201 -1.24 11.37 -15.01
C SER A 201 0.27 11.64 -15.05
N SER A 202 1.12 10.63 -14.80
CA SER A 202 2.57 10.77 -14.90
C SER A 202 3.04 10.97 -16.35
N HIS A 203 2.39 10.31 -17.33
CA HIS A 203 2.65 10.55 -18.75
C HIS A 203 2.26 11.98 -19.15
N ALA A 204 1.10 12.48 -18.68
CA ALA A 204 0.68 13.84 -18.90
C ALA A 204 1.71 14.85 -18.37
N MET A 205 2.19 14.66 -17.14
CA MET A 205 3.22 15.52 -16.53
C MET A 205 4.54 15.47 -17.29
N GLN A 206 4.99 14.28 -17.66
CA GLN A 206 6.21 14.09 -18.47
C GLN A 206 6.12 14.79 -19.82
N LEU A 207 4.97 14.68 -20.48
CA LEU A 207 4.74 15.28 -21.80
C LEU A 207 4.76 16.81 -21.73
N VAL A 208 4.04 17.41 -20.77
CA VAL A 208 4.03 18.85 -20.55
C VAL A 208 5.43 19.37 -20.24
N ALA A 209 6.18 18.70 -19.37
CA ALA A 209 7.56 19.05 -19.06
C ALA A 209 8.46 19.01 -20.31
N SER A 210 8.31 17.99 -21.17
CA SER A 210 9.14 17.82 -22.36
C SER A 210 8.80 18.81 -23.47
N LEU A 211 7.51 19.15 -23.66
CA LEU A 211 7.05 20.09 -24.67
C LEU A 211 7.44 21.53 -24.34
N ASN A 212 7.56 21.86 -23.07
CA ASN A 212 7.99 23.15 -22.53
C ASN A 212 7.32 24.37 -23.20
N LYS A 213 5.97 24.32 -23.30
CA LYS A 213 5.16 25.41 -23.88
C LYS A 213 4.40 26.15 -22.79
N PRO A 214 4.21 27.49 -22.89
CA PRO A 214 3.55 28.28 -21.83
C PRO A 214 2.04 28.09 -21.75
N ASN A 215 1.39 27.64 -22.84
CA ASN A 215 -0.07 27.55 -22.96
C ASN A 215 -0.62 26.13 -22.70
N ILE A 216 0.19 25.20 -22.20
CA ILE A 216 -0.21 23.83 -21.91
C ILE A 216 -0.05 23.50 -20.43
N ALA A 217 -0.94 22.66 -19.90
CA ALA A 217 -0.85 22.19 -18.52
C ALA A 217 -1.19 20.70 -18.42
N ALA A 218 -0.64 20.06 -17.37
CA ALA A 218 -1.02 18.70 -17.00
C ALA A 218 -1.94 18.71 -15.78
N LEU A 219 -2.89 17.76 -15.73
CA LEU A 219 -3.62 17.46 -14.51
C LEU A 219 -2.97 16.27 -13.82
N GLY A 220 -2.49 16.51 -12.59
CA GLY A 220 -1.75 15.49 -11.84
C GLY A 220 -1.64 15.83 -10.36
N ASN A 221 -0.75 15.14 -9.67
CA ASN A 221 -0.43 15.42 -8.27
C ASN A 221 0.80 16.35 -8.16
N GLU A 222 0.85 17.11 -7.07
CA GLU A 222 1.92 18.07 -6.82
C GLU A 222 3.30 17.41 -6.73
N ASP A 223 3.42 16.27 -6.02
CA ASP A 223 4.71 15.60 -5.83
C ASP A 223 5.25 15.00 -7.13
N GLY A 224 4.37 14.47 -7.99
CA GLY A 224 4.72 14.09 -9.35
C GLY A 224 5.15 15.27 -10.19
N GLY A 225 4.43 16.41 -10.09
CA GLY A 225 4.82 17.66 -10.74
C GLY A 225 6.24 18.09 -10.39
N LYS A 226 6.58 18.10 -9.09
CA LYS A 226 7.94 18.41 -8.62
C LYS A 226 9.03 17.51 -9.22
N LEU A 227 8.74 16.21 -9.41
CA LEU A 227 9.68 15.26 -10.01
C LEU A 227 9.99 15.55 -11.48
N TYR A 228 9.06 16.20 -12.19
CA TYR A 228 9.22 16.62 -13.59
C TYR A 228 9.59 18.10 -13.75
N GLY A 229 9.82 18.82 -12.63
CA GLY A 229 10.16 20.25 -12.64
C GLY A 229 8.97 21.15 -12.97
N LEU A 230 7.73 20.67 -12.83
CA LEU A 230 6.54 21.44 -13.05
C LEU A 230 6.12 22.21 -11.79
N HIS A 231 5.51 23.36 -11.97
CA HIS A 231 4.97 24.23 -10.94
C HIS A 231 3.45 24.06 -10.83
N VAL A 232 2.93 24.14 -9.59
CA VAL A 232 1.49 24.10 -9.37
C VAL A 232 0.89 25.48 -9.66
N LEU A 233 0.00 25.53 -10.65
CA LEU A 233 -0.76 26.71 -10.99
C LEU A 233 -2.04 26.84 -10.16
N LYS A 234 -2.71 25.70 -9.92
CA LYS A 234 -3.93 25.63 -9.10
C LYS A 234 -4.00 24.29 -8.35
N HIS A 235 -4.25 24.36 -7.04
CA HIS A 235 -4.48 23.20 -6.19
C HIS A 235 -5.96 22.84 -6.08
N ASN A 236 -6.22 21.61 -5.61
CA ASN A 236 -7.54 21.14 -5.17
C ASN A 236 -8.63 21.33 -6.23
N ILE A 237 -8.39 20.84 -7.45
CA ILE A 237 -9.33 20.97 -8.59
C ILE A 237 -10.33 19.82 -8.68
N ALA A 238 -10.24 18.81 -7.78
CA ALA A 238 -11.15 17.68 -7.77
C ALA A 238 -12.57 18.06 -7.30
N ASN A 239 -13.60 17.41 -7.85
CA ASN A 239 -14.99 17.60 -7.47
C ASN A 239 -15.28 17.21 -6.01
N GLN A 240 -14.48 16.28 -5.46
CA GLN A 240 -14.60 15.78 -4.09
C GLN A 240 -13.31 16.01 -3.31
N GLU A 241 -13.42 16.61 -2.13
CA GLU A 241 -12.26 16.88 -1.26
C GLU A 241 -11.66 15.59 -0.65
N ASN A 242 -12.51 14.60 -0.34
CA ASN A 242 -12.13 13.35 0.30
C ASN A 242 -11.95 12.21 -0.71
N ASN A 243 -11.06 12.41 -1.69
CA ASN A 243 -10.66 11.36 -2.62
C ASN A 243 -9.43 10.62 -2.07
N ILE A 244 -9.61 9.37 -1.68
CA ILE A 244 -8.56 8.54 -1.09
C ILE A 244 -8.51 7.21 -1.84
N THR A 245 -7.30 6.77 -2.21
CA THR A 245 -7.07 5.42 -2.72
C THR A 245 -6.44 4.59 -1.62
N ARG A 246 -7.02 3.42 -1.37
CA ARG A 246 -6.44 2.40 -0.52
C ARG A 246 -5.57 1.48 -1.37
N PHE A 247 -4.31 1.39 -0.98
CA PHE A 247 -3.33 0.48 -1.56
C PHE A 247 -3.09 -0.68 -0.62
N ILE A 248 -2.83 -1.85 -1.19
CA ILE A 248 -2.36 -3.03 -0.50
C ILE A 248 -0.90 -3.28 -0.85
N VAL A 249 -0.21 -3.94 0.06
CA VAL A 249 1.17 -4.38 -0.14
C VAL A 249 1.21 -5.89 -0.09
N VAL A 250 1.78 -6.48 -1.13
CA VAL A 250 1.96 -7.93 -1.26
C VAL A 250 3.43 -8.29 -1.16
N ALA A 251 3.71 -9.47 -0.60
CA ALA A 251 5.05 -10.03 -0.49
C ALA A 251 4.98 -11.56 -0.60
N LYS A 252 6.12 -12.20 -0.87
CA LYS A 252 6.22 -13.66 -0.98
C LYS A 252 6.00 -14.35 0.37
N GLN A 253 6.46 -13.73 1.44
CA GLN A 253 6.31 -14.26 2.80
C GLN A 253 5.26 -13.47 3.57
N ALA A 254 4.37 -14.19 4.27
CA ALA A 254 3.44 -13.57 5.19
C ALA A 254 4.19 -12.86 6.32
N ARG A 255 3.63 -11.74 6.76
CA ARG A 255 4.18 -11.00 7.90
C ARG A 255 3.57 -11.53 9.20
N GLU A 256 4.41 -11.86 10.16
CA GLU A 256 3.94 -12.08 11.52
C GLU A 256 3.61 -10.75 12.19
N VAL A 257 2.38 -10.62 12.66
CA VAL A 257 1.92 -9.43 13.38
C VAL A 257 1.56 -9.79 14.80
N SER A 258 2.13 -9.06 15.75
CA SER A 258 1.84 -9.27 17.18
C SER A 258 0.33 -9.21 17.44
N PRO A 259 -0.24 -10.12 18.26
CA PRO A 259 -1.65 -10.11 18.64
C PRO A 259 -2.14 -8.81 19.28
N GLN A 260 -1.23 -7.99 19.81
CA GLN A 260 -1.54 -6.71 20.45
C GLN A 260 -1.75 -5.56 19.45
N ILE A 261 -1.38 -5.76 18.18
CA ILE A 261 -1.54 -4.74 17.13
C ILE A 261 -2.93 -4.91 16.52
N HIS A 262 -3.61 -3.79 16.32
CA HIS A 262 -4.87 -3.78 15.56
C HIS A 262 -4.60 -4.17 14.12
N THR A 263 -5.22 -5.26 13.68
CA THR A 263 -4.97 -5.86 12.37
C THR A 263 -6.25 -6.01 11.58
N LYS A 264 -6.08 -6.08 10.28
CA LYS A 264 -7.06 -6.58 9.32
C LYS A 264 -6.60 -7.89 8.73
N THR A 265 -7.54 -8.76 8.46
CA THR A 265 -7.30 -10.01 7.73
C THR A 265 -8.19 -10.06 6.50
N LEU A 266 -7.59 -10.26 5.33
CA LEU A 266 -8.31 -10.43 4.08
C LEU A 266 -8.42 -11.92 3.75
N LEU A 267 -9.66 -12.34 3.46
CA LEU A 267 -10.04 -13.72 3.16
C LEU A 267 -10.63 -13.83 1.76
N LEU A 268 -10.36 -14.93 1.08
CA LEU A 268 -11.12 -15.38 -0.10
C LEU A 268 -12.01 -16.53 0.29
N MET A 269 -13.27 -16.50 -0.14
CA MET A 269 -14.23 -17.53 0.16
C MET A 269 -15.19 -17.78 -1.02
N THR A 270 -15.57 -19.04 -1.22
CA THR A 270 -16.74 -19.39 -2.03
C THR A 270 -17.75 -20.13 -1.17
N THR A 271 -19.02 -19.96 -1.45
CA THR A 271 -20.12 -20.65 -0.75
C THR A 271 -20.79 -21.66 -1.67
N SER A 272 -21.57 -22.56 -1.10
CA SER A 272 -22.49 -23.39 -1.87
C SER A 272 -23.58 -22.52 -2.51
N GLN A 273 -24.11 -22.94 -3.67
CA GLN A 273 -25.21 -22.24 -4.34
C GLN A 273 -26.58 -22.67 -3.73
N GLN A 274 -26.75 -22.45 -2.43
CA GLN A 274 -27.99 -22.73 -1.69
C GLN A 274 -28.51 -21.45 -1.06
N ALA A 275 -29.84 -21.42 -0.87
CA ALA A 275 -30.48 -20.29 -0.21
C ALA A 275 -29.90 -20.08 1.21
N GLY A 276 -29.38 -18.88 1.49
CA GLY A 276 -28.83 -18.51 2.78
C GLY A 276 -27.34 -18.80 2.99
N SER A 277 -26.65 -19.53 2.11
CA SER A 277 -25.26 -19.95 2.33
C SER A 277 -24.29 -18.79 2.65
N LEU A 278 -24.41 -17.66 1.96
CA LEU A 278 -23.61 -16.49 2.27
C LEU A 278 -23.98 -15.89 3.63
N VAL A 279 -25.28 -15.86 3.96
CA VAL A 279 -25.75 -15.34 5.25
C VAL A 279 -25.22 -16.18 6.39
N ASP A 280 -25.28 -17.53 6.28
CA ASP A 280 -24.77 -18.44 7.30
C ASP A 280 -23.28 -18.25 7.54
N ALA A 281 -22.48 -18.07 6.47
CA ALA A 281 -21.06 -17.75 6.56
C ALA A 281 -20.82 -16.40 7.27
N LEU A 282 -21.60 -15.37 6.98
CA LEU A 282 -21.46 -14.05 7.61
C LEU A 282 -21.89 -14.04 9.08
N LEU A 283 -22.86 -14.89 9.46
CA LEU A 283 -23.29 -15.04 10.85
C LEU A 283 -22.19 -15.56 11.77
N VAL A 284 -21.22 -16.29 11.25
CA VAL A 284 -20.04 -16.73 12.01
C VAL A 284 -19.29 -15.52 12.61
N PHE A 285 -19.03 -14.49 11.82
CA PHE A 285 -18.36 -13.29 12.32
C PHE A 285 -19.17 -12.57 13.40
N LYS A 286 -20.48 -12.45 13.21
CA LYS A 286 -21.37 -11.88 14.22
C LYS A 286 -21.31 -12.68 15.53
N LYS A 287 -21.36 -14.01 15.45
CA LYS A 287 -21.31 -14.93 16.61
C LYS A 287 -20.03 -14.73 17.45
N HIS A 288 -18.90 -14.52 16.78
CA HIS A 288 -17.60 -14.33 17.42
C HIS A 288 -17.25 -12.86 17.67
N GLY A 289 -18.18 -11.92 17.46
CA GLY A 289 -17.96 -10.48 17.70
C GLY A 289 -16.90 -9.85 16.79
N ILE A 290 -16.64 -10.44 15.63
CA ILE A 290 -15.65 -9.98 14.66
C ILE A 290 -16.31 -8.99 13.70
N ASN A 291 -15.77 -7.76 13.62
CA ASN A 291 -16.26 -6.77 12.69
C ASN A 291 -15.73 -7.03 11.27
N MET A 292 -16.64 -6.97 10.29
CA MET A 292 -16.29 -7.05 8.87
C MET A 292 -16.25 -5.64 8.27
N THR A 293 -15.12 -5.27 7.70
CA THR A 293 -14.91 -3.92 7.14
C THR A 293 -15.14 -3.87 5.64
N LYS A 294 -15.08 -5.02 4.95
CA LYS A 294 -15.34 -5.10 3.52
C LYS A 294 -15.93 -6.47 3.12
N LEU A 295 -16.83 -6.40 2.16
CA LEU A 295 -17.34 -7.53 1.39
C LEU A 295 -17.37 -7.11 -0.08
N GLU A 296 -16.68 -7.84 -0.94
CA GLU A 296 -16.68 -7.67 -2.39
C GLU A 296 -16.90 -9.01 -3.05
N SER A 297 -17.61 -9.06 -4.18
CA SER A 297 -17.75 -10.29 -4.94
C SER A 297 -17.22 -10.12 -6.35
N ARG A 298 -16.58 -11.17 -6.85
CA ARG A 298 -16.06 -11.23 -8.21
C ARG A 298 -16.38 -12.57 -8.85
N PRO A 299 -16.77 -12.58 -10.15
CA PRO A 299 -16.97 -13.82 -10.88
C PRO A 299 -15.72 -14.70 -10.88
N ILE A 300 -15.92 -16.01 -10.78
CA ILE A 300 -14.82 -16.97 -10.92
C ILE A 300 -14.63 -17.29 -12.40
N TYR A 301 -13.43 -17.02 -12.93
CA TYR A 301 -13.14 -17.33 -14.32
C TYR A 301 -13.36 -18.80 -14.65
N GLY A 302 -14.09 -19.08 -15.73
CA GLY A 302 -14.41 -20.44 -16.16
C GLY A 302 -15.53 -21.14 -15.38
N LYS A 303 -16.14 -20.48 -14.39
CA LYS A 303 -17.27 -21.00 -13.62
C LYS A 303 -18.48 -20.05 -13.69
N PRO A 304 -19.35 -20.19 -14.68
CA PRO A 304 -20.50 -19.31 -14.84
C PRO A 304 -21.37 -19.30 -13.59
N TRP A 305 -21.72 -18.08 -13.14
CA TRP A 305 -22.60 -17.81 -11.99
C TRP A 305 -22.04 -18.22 -10.62
N GLU A 306 -20.75 -18.63 -10.53
CA GLU A 306 -20.06 -18.77 -9.26
C GLU A 306 -19.27 -17.48 -8.92
N GLU A 307 -19.35 -17.08 -7.64
CA GLU A 307 -18.72 -15.87 -7.11
C GLU A 307 -17.61 -16.20 -6.11
N MET A 308 -16.50 -15.48 -6.21
CA MET A 308 -15.48 -15.40 -5.17
C MET A 308 -15.76 -14.20 -4.28
N PHE A 309 -15.92 -14.43 -2.99
CA PHE A 309 -16.12 -13.39 -2.00
C PHE A 309 -14.79 -12.99 -1.35
N TYR A 310 -14.54 -11.72 -1.30
CA TYR A 310 -13.44 -11.08 -0.59
C TYR A 310 -13.98 -10.48 0.68
N LEU A 311 -13.55 -11.03 1.82
CA LEU A 311 -13.98 -10.63 3.14
C LEU A 311 -12.81 -10.00 3.89
N GLU A 312 -12.94 -8.75 4.30
CA GLU A 312 -11.97 -8.13 5.19
C GLU A 312 -12.57 -8.03 6.60
N ILE A 313 -11.85 -8.56 7.57
CA ILE A 313 -12.25 -8.57 8.98
C ILE A 313 -11.24 -7.84 9.85
N GLU A 314 -11.71 -7.20 10.91
CA GLU A 314 -10.88 -6.69 11.99
C GLU A 314 -10.56 -7.84 12.94
N GLY A 315 -9.36 -8.40 12.83
CA GLY A 315 -8.93 -9.50 13.67
C GLY A 315 -7.56 -10.03 13.26
N ASN A 316 -6.80 -10.45 14.26
CA ASN A 316 -5.49 -11.09 14.07
C ASN A 316 -5.70 -12.61 13.94
N ILE A 317 -5.15 -13.21 12.88
CA ILE A 317 -5.28 -14.66 12.64
C ILE A 317 -4.67 -15.53 13.75
N HIS A 318 -3.80 -14.95 14.59
CA HIS A 318 -3.22 -15.64 15.75
C HIS A 318 -4.04 -15.47 17.04
N HIS A 319 -5.12 -14.66 17.00
CA HIS A 319 -6.01 -14.54 18.15
C HIS A 319 -6.95 -15.75 18.21
N PRO A 320 -7.16 -16.37 19.39
CA PRO A 320 -7.98 -17.58 19.52
C PRO A 320 -9.38 -17.45 18.94
N ASP A 321 -10.07 -16.34 19.21
CA ASP A 321 -11.44 -16.12 18.72
C ASP A 321 -11.49 -16.04 17.19
N THR A 322 -10.47 -15.43 16.56
CA THR A 322 -10.36 -15.37 15.09
C THR A 322 -10.11 -16.76 14.51
N GLN A 323 -9.26 -17.57 15.15
CA GLN A 323 -9.01 -18.96 14.73
C GLN A 323 -10.27 -19.82 14.80
N ILE A 324 -11.00 -19.74 15.92
CA ILE A 324 -12.26 -20.46 16.08
C ILE A 324 -13.26 -20.04 15.01
N ALA A 325 -13.38 -18.73 14.74
CA ALA A 325 -14.27 -18.23 13.69
C ALA A 325 -13.88 -18.72 12.30
N LEU A 326 -12.58 -18.73 11.98
CA LEU A 326 -12.08 -19.21 10.68
C LEU A 326 -12.31 -20.73 10.53
N ASP A 327 -12.16 -21.52 11.60
CA ASP A 327 -12.43 -22.95 11.56
C ASP A 327 -13.93 -23.25 11.41
N GLU A 328 -14.79 -22.47 12.05
CA GLU A 328 -16.24 -22.56 11.86
C GLU A 328 -16.64 -22.15 10.44
N LEU A 329 -16.05 -21.07 9.90
CA LEU A 329 -16.31 -20.58 8.55
C LEU A 329 -16.01 -21.62 7.45
N LYS A 330 -15.03 -22.50 7.66
CA LYS A 330 -14.73 -23.62 6.75
C LYS A 330 -15.92 -24.55 6.53
N GLN A 331 -16.84 -24.66 7.49
CA GLN A 331 -18.03 -25.51 7.38
C GLN A 331 -19.08 -24.93 6.43
N PHE A 332 -19.07 -23.62 6.24
CA PHE A 332 -20.01 -22.88 5.38
C PHE A 332 -19.39 -22.47 4.04
N SER A 333 -18.14 -22.83 3.78
CA SER A 333 -17.39 -22.44 2.59
C SER A 333 -16.90 -23.66 1.81
N ASN A 334 -17.05 -23.64 0.48
CA ASN A 334 -16.44 -24.64 -0.39
C ASN A 334 -14.92 -24.40 -0.58
N TYR A 335 -14.52 -23.15 -0.44
CA TYR A 335 -13.13 -22.70 -0.50
C TYR A 335 -12.94 -21.56 0.48
N LEU A 336 -11.87 -21.60 1.25
CA LEU A 336 -11.45 -20.54 2.15
C LEU A 336 -9.92 -20.39 2.12
N LYS A 337 -9.45 -19.20 1.84
CA LYS A 337 -8.02 -18.86 1.85
C LYS A 337 -7.81 -17.56 2.59
N VAL A 338 -6.86 -17.54 3.51
CA VAL A 338 -6.35 -16.29 4.11
C VAL A 338 -5.34 -15.70 3.16
N LEU A 339 -5.62 -14.52 2.62
CA LEU A 339 -4.68 -13.78 1.77
C LEU A 339 -3.59 -13.08 2.58
N GLY A 340 -3.91 -12.64 3.79
CA GLY A 340 -2.94 -12.03 4.68
C GLY A 340 -3.57 -11.39 5.89
N CYS A 341 -2.74 -11.21 6.93
CA CYS A 341 -3.04 -10.46 8.14
C CYS A 341 -1.99 -9.36 8.28
N TYR A 342 -2.44 -8.12 8.41
CA TYR A 342 -1.55 -6.96 8.38
C TYR A 342 -2.03 -5.87 9.33
N PRO A 343 -1.10 -4.98 9.80
CA PRO A 343 -1.49 -3.84 10.63
C PRO A 343 -2.51 -2.96 9.91
N SER A 344 -3.61 -2.63 10.58
CA SER A 344 -4.64 -1.74 10.04
C SER A 344 -4.13 -0.30 10.01
N GLU A 345 -4.30 0.37 8.87
CA GLU A 345 -4.17 1.81 8.81
C GLU A 345 -5.51 2.45 9.25
N ILE A 346 -5.51 3.07 10.43
CA ILE A 346 -6.70 3.76 10.94
C ILE A 346 -6.88 5.04 10.13
N VAL A 347 -7.72 4.98 9.12
CA VAL A 347 -8.22 6.19 8.44
C VAL A 347 -9.22 6.84 9.39
N LYS A 348 -8.86 7.96 10.00
CA LYS A 348 -9.84 8.73 10.79
C LYS A 348 -10.97 9.16 9.85
N PRO A 349 -12.24 8.84 10.15
CA PRO A 349 -13.34 9.32 9.36
C PRO A 349 -13.29 10.86 9.29
N ALA A 350 -13.54 11.41 8.10
CA ALA A 350 -13.70 12.85 7.96
C ALA A 350 -14.78 13.30 8.93
N LYS A 351 -14.49 14.34 9.71
CA LYS A 351 -15.54 14.99 10.50
C LYS A 351 -16.55 15.56 9.51
N VAL A 352 -17.75 14.99 9.49
CA VAL A 352 -18.92 15.51 8.75
C VAL A 352 -19.35 16.82 9.38
#